data_2e380fc4761a5b14b2ef346cdf00c9fa
#
_entry.id   2e380fc4761a5b14b2ef346cdf00c9fa
#
_cell.length_a   1.000
_cell.length_b   1.000
_cell.length_c   1.000
_cell.angle_alpha   90.00
_cell.angle_beta   90.00
_cell.angle_gamma   90.00
#
_symmetry.space_group_name_H-M   'P 1'
#
loop_
_entity.id
_entity.type
_entity.pdbx_description
1 polymer ?
#
loop_
_entity_poly.entity_id
_entity_poly.type
_entity_poly.pdbx_seq_one_letter_code
_entity_poly.pdbx_strand_id
1 'polypeptide(L)'
;MSIDASSNSAGVSLSERSPSVPLGQALALWSLGWSVGGIVFGGVIYALSSTEDGTGTLTLTAMAVASWTCLLVALWTACRMQAVDFRTLFGLSFRWIDLIGIPVGVLAQVIVVPVIYLPLRAIWPSTFDSSALEETAKELVDSAGGWKTVLLVLVVVVGAPLVEELVYRGLLQRSASARLGPVGGLFVASIFFGLIHLRPVELPGLAVAGLVFGIMLLRTGRLGASIITHASFNATGIFALLLFN
;
A
#
# COMPACT_ATOMS: atom_id res chain seq x y z
N MET A 1 21.13 51.43 -36.90
CA MET A 1 19.90 50.68 -36.73
C MET A 1 20.27 49.29 -36.22
N SER A 2 20.44 49.23 -34.90
CA SER A 2 20.92 48.03 -34.22
C SER A 2 19.70 47.22 -33.72
N ILE A 3 19.54 45.99 -34.19
CA ILE A 3 18.45 45.12 -33.77
C ILE A 3 19.01 44.26 -32.65
N ASP A 4 18.65 44.61 -31.43
CA ASP A 4 18.91 43.82 -30.24
C ASP A 4 18.02 42.60 -30.22
N ALA A 5 18.59 41.42 -30.56
CA ALA A 5 17.93 40.15 -30.43
C ALA A 5 18.25 39.57 -29.05
N SER A 6 17.59 40.10 -28.00
CA SER A 6 17.58 39.45 -26.69
C SER A 6 16.71 38.21 -26.74
N SER A 7 17.34 37.08 -27.06
CA SER A 7 16.71 35.75 -26.94
C SER A 7 16.35 35.51 -25.47
N ASN A 8 15.09 35.67 -25.19
CA ASN A 8 14.49 35.33 -23.93
C ASN A 8 14.45 33.80 -23.83
N SER A 9 15.57 33.17 -23.49
CA SER A 9 15.60 31.80 -23.03
C SER A 9 14.96 31.75 -21.64
N ALA A 10 13.63 31.73 -21.64
CA ALA A 10 12.90 31.36 -20.45
C ALA A 10 13.36 29.95 -20.03
N GLY A 11 14.40 29.90 -19.23
CA GLY A 11 14.80 28.71 -18.51
C GLY A 11 13.60 28.27 -17.74
N VAL A 12 13.03 27.13 -18.16
CA VAL A 12 12.03 26.41 -17.38
C VAL A 12 12.64 26.25 -16.00
N SER A 13 12.15 27.02 -15.04
CA SER A 13 12.57 26.97 -13.65
C SER A 13 12.50 25.51 -13.24
N LEU A 14 13.59 24.99 -12.70
CA LEU A 14 13.65 23.63 -12.13
C LEU A 14 12.44 23.50 -11.21
N SER A 15 11.38 22.90 -11.75
CA SER A 15 10.07 22.84 -11.14
C SER A 15 10.26 22.40 -9.69
N GLU A 16 9.61 23.08 -8.81
CA GLU A 16 9.47 22.77 -7.40
C GLU A 16 9.27 21.26 -7.24
N ARG A 17 10.36 20.57 -6.97
CA ARG A 17 10.27 19.13 -6.67
C ARG A 17 9.41 19.04 -5.43
N SER A 18 8.27 18.36 -5.55
CA SER A 18 7.42 18.12 -4.39
C SER A 18 8.28 17.63 -3.22
N PRO A 19 8.11 18.16 -2.02
CA PRO A 19 8.92 17.78 -0.88
C PRO A 19 8.89 16.27 -0.70
N SER A 20 10.05 15.68 -0.46
CA SER A 20 10.20 14.25 -0.24
C SER A 20 11.19 13.98 0.89
N VAL A 21 10.95 12.92 1.64
CA VAL A 21 11.88 12.46 2.68
C VAL A 21 13.08 11.80 2.01
N PRO A 22 14.33 12.07 2.42
CA PRO A 22 15.49 11.35 1.92
C PRO A 22 15.32 9.83 2.09
N LEU A 23 15.66 9.04 1.06
CA LEU A 23 15.37 7.61 1.03
C LEU A 23 15.90 6.84 2.26
N GLY A 24 17.12 7.16 2.72
CA GLY A 24 17.68 6.53 3.92
C GLY A 24 16.86 6.82 5.19
N GLN A 25 16.36 8.06 5.34
CA GLN A 25 15.49 8.42 6.46
C GLN A 25 14.11 7.74 6.34
N ALA A 26 13.56 7.67 5.13
CA ALA A 26 12.29 6.99 4.88
C ALA A 26 12.36 5.52 5.25
N LEU A 27 13.42 4.84 4.85
CA LEU A 27 13.67 3.43 5.20
C LEU A 27 13.87 3.25 6.71
N ALA A 28 14.63 4.13 7.36
CA ALA A 28 14.86 4.05 8.81
C ALA A 28 13.54 4.25 9.60
N LEU A 29 12.73 5.25 9.24
CA LEU A 29 11.45 5.52 9.87
C LEU A 29 10.46 4.37 9.65
N TRP A 30 10.41 3.86 8.42
CA TRP A 30 9.61 2.69 8.11
C TRP A 30 10.04 1.46 8.92
N SER A 31 11.35 1.13 8.91
CA SER A 31 11.89 -0.04 9.63
C SER A 31 11.60 0.04 11.12
N LEU A 32 11.77 1.23 11.73
CA LEU A 32 11.48 1.43 13.14
C LEU A 32 9.98 1.26 13.43
N GLY A 33 9.11 1.92 12.65
CA GLY A 33 7.66 1.82 12.84
C GLY A 33 7.15 0.40 12.66
N TRP A 34 7.63 -0.31 11.63
CA TRP A 34 7.26 -1.69 11.36
C TRP A 34 7.79 -2.66 12.42
N SER A 35 9.06 -2.53 12.84
CA SER A 35 9.65 -3.43 13.84
C SER A 35 9.00 -3.23 15.20
N VAL A 36 8.83 -2.01 15.65
CA VAL A 36 8.20 -1.73 16.96
C VAL A 36 6.72 -2.10 16.93
N GLY A 37 5.99 -1.69 15.91
CA GLY A 37 4.55 -1.93 15.81
C GLY A 37 4.21 -3.38 15.49
N GLY A 38 4.82 -3.95 14.46
CA GLY A 38 4.53 -5.30 13.98
C GLY A 38 5.19 -6.40 14.82
N ILE A 39 6.52 -6.29 15.06
CA ILE A 39 7.25 -7.36 15.76
C ILE A 39 7.05 -7.25 17.28
N VAL A 40 7.31 -6.07 17.87
CA VAL A 40 7.27 -5.96 19.34
C VAL A 40 5.83 -5.95 19.83
N PHE A 41 5.02 -4.95 19.44
CA PHE A 41 3.65 -4.87 19.93
C PHE A 41 2.76 -5.98 19.36
N GLY A 42 2.88 -6.29 18.07
CA GLY A 42 2.17 -7.40 17.47
C GLY A 42 2.50 -8.73 18.13
N GLY A 43 3.79 -9.01 18.38
CA GLY A 43 4.24 -10.20 19.08
C GLY A 43 3.73 -10.28 20.52
N VAL A 44 3.71 -9.17 21.27
CA VAL A 44 3.15 -9.12 22.62
C VAL A 44 1.64 -9.37 22.60
N ILE A 45 0.90 -8.74 21.69
CA ILE A 45 -0.55 -8.94 21.54
C ILE A 45 -0.84 -10.41 21.19
N TYR A 46 -0.09 -11.00 20.26
CA TYR A 46 -0.23 -12.41 19.91
C TYR A 46 0.03 -13.32 21.10
N ALA A 47 1.10 -13.07 21.87
CA ALA A 47 1.46 -13.88 23.03
C ALA A 47 0.45 -13.77 24.19
N LEU A 48 -0.25 -12.63 24.30
CA LEU A 48 -1.29 -12.41 25.32
C LEU A 48 -2.68 -12.89 24.87
N SER A 49 -2.89 -13.14 23.58
CA SER A 49 -4.14 -13.71 23.09
C SER A 49 -4.24 -15.18 23.53
N SER A 50 -5.43 -15.59 23.96
CA SER A 50 -5.67 -16.98 24.35
C SER A 50 -5.41 -17.90 23.16
N THR A 51 -4.84 -19.09 23.41
CA THR A 51 -4.46 -20.06 22.37
C THR A 51 -5.66 -20.57 21.56
N GLU A 52 -6.88 -20.43 22.03
CA GLU A 52 -8.10 -20.77 21.32
C GLU A 52 -8.51 -19.72 20.28
N ASP A 53 -8.09 -18.44 20.46
CA ASP A 53 -8.42 -17.31 19.58
C ASP A 53 -7.18 -16.64 18.95
N GLY A 54 -6.00 -17.24 19.03
CA GLY A 54 -4.71 -16.62 18.70
C GLY A 54 -4.61 -16.01 17.29
N THR A 55 -5.40 -16.48 16.34
CA THR A 55 -5.50 -15.93 14.97
C THR A 55 -6.86 -15.28 14.69
N GLY A 56 -7.68 -15.09 15.72
CA GLY A 56 -9.03 -14.52 15.58
C GLY A 56 -9.02 -13.06 15.11
N THR A 57 -10.13 -12.63 14.49
CA THR A 57 -10.32 -11.27 13.93
C THR A 57 -9.94 -10.15 14.91
N LEU A 58 -10.21 -10.30 16.20
CA LEU A 58 -9.89 -9.27 17.22
C LEU A 58 -8.38 -9.14 17.44
N THR A 59 -7.69 -10.26 17.57
CA THR A 59 -6.22 -10.28 17.74
C THR A 59 -5.54 -9.64 16.54
N LEU A 60 -5.93 -10.05 15.33
CA LEU A 60 -5.38 -9.48 14.08
C LEU A 60 -5.69 -7.99 13.96
N THR A 61 -6.89 -7.56 14.33
CA THR A 61 -7.25 -6.12 14.36
C THR A 61 -6.36 -5.35 15.35
N ALA A 62 -6.17 -5.87 16.56
CA ALA A 62 -5.32 -5.22 17.56
C ALA A 62 -3.85 -5.12 17.10
N MET A 63 -3.32 -6.17 16.48
CA MET A 63 -1.98 -6.16 15.90
C MET A 63 -1.86 -5.14 14.76
N ALA A 64 -2.85 -5.08 13.87
CA ALA A 64 -2.90 -4.09 12.78
C ALA A 64 -2.91 -2.66 13.34
N VAL A 65 -3.79 -2.35 14.30
CA VAL A 65 -3.89 -1.03 14.93
C VAL A 65 -2.58 -0.64 15.63
N ALA A 66 -1.93 -1.56 16.34
CA ALA A 66 -0.65 -1.31 16.98
C ALA A 66 0.45 -0.98 15.95
N SER A 67 0.53 -1.78 14.87
CA SER A 67 1.47 -1.54 13.77
C SER A 67 1.21 -0.22 13.06
N TRP A 68 -0.04 0.07 12.73
CA TRP A 68 -0.43 1.33 12.08
C TRP A 68 -0.15 2.55 12.94
N THR A 69 -0.37 2.44 14.26
CA THR A 69 -0.05 3.54 15.19
C THR A 69 1.44 3.88 15.13
N CYS A 70 2.32 2.89 15.18
CA CYS A 70 3.76 3.10 15.09
C CYS A 70 4.18 3.66 13.72
N LEU A 71 3.59 3.17 12.63
CA LEU A 71 3.84 3.70 11.28
C LEU A 71 3.34 5.14 11.13
N LEU A 72 2.17 5.48 11.66
CA LEU A 72 1.66 6.86 11.63
C LEU A 72 2.52 7.81 12.48
N VAL A 73 3.06 7.35 13.61
CA VAL A 73 4.05 8.10 14.40
C VAL A 73 5.33 8.32 13.59
N ALA A 74 5.79 7.31 12.84
CA ALA A 74 6.95 7.46 11.95
C ALA A 74 6.68 8.48 10.84
N LEU A 75 5.49 8.48 10.21
CA LEU A 75 5.09 9.48 9.23
C LEU A 75 4.99 10.88 9.82
N TRP A 76 4.43 11.01 11.01
CA TRP A 76 4.38 12.29 11.72
C TRP A 76 5.80 12.79 12.03
N THR A 77 6.70 11.91 12.47
CA THR A 77 8.12 12.24 12.68
C THR A 77 8.78 12.74 11.40
N ALA A 78 8.50 12.10 10.25
CA ALA A 78 8.97 12.58 8.95
C ALA A 78 8.52 14.03 8.68
N CYS A 79 7.25 14.36 8.93
CA CYS A 79 6.74 15.74 8.80
C CYS A 79 7.51 16.72 9.68
N ARG A 80 7.76 16.34 10.94
CA ARG A 80 8.52 17.19 11.87
C ARG A 80 9.97 17.41 11.40
N MET A 81 10.63 16.35 10.90
CA MET A 81 12.00 16.43 10.40
C MET A 81 12.12 17.28 9.13
N GLN A 82 11.12 17.23 8.25
CA GLN A 82 11.12 17.99 7.00
C GLN A 82 10.50 19.39 7.15
N ALA A 83 9.91 19.72 8.28
CA ALA A 83 9.14 20.96 8.53
C ALA A 83 8.04 21.19 7.47
N VAL A 84 7.37 20.10 7.01
CA VAL A 84 6.32 20.12 6.00
C VAL A 84 5.07 19.50 6.59
N ASP A 85 3.90 20.03 6.24
CA ASP A 85 2.63 19.47 6.67
C ASP A 85 2.34 18.11 6.03
N PHE A 86 1.53 17.32 6.70
CA PHE A 86 1.25 15.92 6.35
C PHE A 86 0.64 15.77 4.94
N ARG A 87 -0.29 16.66 4.56
CA ARG A 87 -0.95 16.59 3.27
C ARG A 87 0.01 16.88 2.12
N THR A 88 0.85 17.87 2.29
CA THR A 88 1.84 18.28 1.29
C THR A 88 2.94 17.23 1.14
N LEU A 89 3.51 16.77 2.28
CA LEU A 89 4.63 15.81 2.24
C LEU A 89 4.24 14.50 1.56
N PHE A 90 3.07 13.95 1.88
CA PHE A 90 2.62 12.66 1.33
C PHE A 90 1.67 12.79 0.13
N GLY A 91 1.26 14.01 -0.25
CA GLY A 91 0.31 14.23 -1.34
C GLY A 91 -1.09 13.70 -1.02
N LEU A 92 -1.50 13.79 0.26
CA LEU A 92 -2.81 13.33 0.72
C LEU A 92 -3.89 14.34 0.30
N SER A 93 -4.42 14.14 -0.88
CA SER A 93 -5.53 14.92 -1.43
C SER A 93 -6.45 14.03 -2.25
N PHE A 94 -7.73 14.39 -2.27
CA PHE A 94 -8.78 13.69 -3.00
C PHE A 94 -9.45 14.64 -3.98
N ARG A 95 -9.77 14.13 -5.18
CA ARG A 95 -10.60 14.80 -6.20
C ARG A 95 -11.58 13.77 -6.76
N TRP A 96 -12.81 14.23 -7.22
CA TRP A 96 -13.82 13.47 -7.84
C TRP A 96 -13.29 12.49 -8.88
N ILE A 97 -12.23 12.94 -9.77
CA ILE A 97 -11.62 12.08 -10.77
C ILE A 97 -10.89 10.88 -10.15
N ASP A 98 -10.56 10.90 -8.86
CA ASP A 98 -9.90 9.80 -8.16
C ASP A 98 -10.85 8.58 -8.01
N LEU A 99 -12.16 8.76 -8.20
CA LEU A 99 -13.13 7.67 -8.26
C LEU A 99 -12.89 6.71 -9.44
N ILE A 100 -12.11 7.10 -10.45
CA ILE A 100 -11.61 6.16 -11.48
C ILE A 100 -10.82 5.00 -10.84
N GLY A 101 -10.32 5.17 -9.62
CA GLY A 101 -9.69 4.10 -8.85
C GLY A 101 -10.62 2.92 -8.60
N ILE A 102 -11.95 3.12 -8.56
CA ILE A 102 -12.91 2.03 -8.34
C ILE A 102 -12.82 0.99 -9.45
N PRO A 103 -13.13 1.30 -10.72
CA PRO A 103 -13.02 0.30 -11.78
C PRO A 103 -11.58 -0.21 -11.98
N VAL A 104 -10.56 0.61 -11.73
CA VAL A 104 -9.15 0.16 -11.84
C VAL A 104 -8.83 -0.88 -10.77
N GLY A 105 -9.26 -0.70 -9.51
CA GLY A 105 -9.05 -1.67 -8.44
C GLY A 105 -9.79 -2.99 -8.69
N VAL A 106 -11.07 -2.91 -9.12
CA VAL A 106 -11.85 -4.08 -9.51
C VAL A 106 -11.18 -4.86 -10.64
N LEU A 107 -10.78 -4.19 -11.73
CA LEU A 107 -10.11 -4.83 -12.86
C LEU A 107 -8.75 -5.41 -12.46
N ALA A 108 -8.01 -4.75 -11.58
CA ALA A 108 -6.74 -5.27 -11.06
C ALA A 108 -6.96 -6.60 -10.33
N GLN A 109 -7.99 -6.69 -9.47
CA GLN A 109 -8.31 -7.88 -8.69
C GLN A 109 -8.82 -9.04 -9.57
N VAL A 110 -9.76 -8.77 -10.50
CA VAL A 110 -10.43 -9.84 -11.25
C VAL A 110 -9.75 -10.22 -12.56
N ILE A 111 -8.86 -9.37 -13.09
CA ILE A 111 -8.19 -9.63 -14.37
C ILE A 111 -6.68 -9.61 -14.22
N VAL A 112 -6.09 -8.50 -13.74
CA VAL A 112 -4.63 -8.31 -13.80
C VAL A 112 -3.91 -9.33 -12.94
N VAL A 113 -4.33 -9.49 -11.68
CA VAL A 113 -3.71 -10.46 -10.76
C VAL A 113 -3.90 -11.90 -11.23
N PRO A 114 -5.11 -12.39 -11.57
CA PRO A 114 -5.27 -13.74 -12.11
C PRO A 114 -4.44 -14.03 -13.36
N VAL A 115 -4.32 -13.08 -14.29
CA VAL A 115 -3.51 -13.24 -15.51
C VAL A 115 -2.02 -13.45 -15.18
N ILE A 116 -1.49 -12.79 -14.15
CA ILE A 116 -0.10 -13.00 -13.69
C ILE A 116 0.11 -14.41 -13.17
N TYR A 117 -0.90 -15.02 -12.54
CA TYR A 117 -0.78 -16.38 -12.04
C TYR A 117 -0.94 -17.46 -13.09
N LEU A 118 -1.47 -17.19 -14.29
CA LEU A 118 -1.60 -18.20 -15.35
C LEU A 118 -0.27 -18.87 -15.70
N PRO A 119 0.81 -18.16 -16.10
CA PRO A 119 2.10 -18.78 -16.38
C PRO A 119 2.75 -19.40 -15.14
N LEU A 120 2.57 -18.81 -13.94
CA LEU A 120 3.12 -19.35 -12.70
C LEU A 120 2.51 -20.70 -12.35
N ARG A 121 1.20 -20.85 -12.50
CA ARG A 121 0.49 -22.13 -12.32
C ARG A 121 0.88 -23.16 -13.37
N ALA A 122 1.13 -22.76 -14.60
CA ALA A 122 1.56 -23.67 -15.65
C ALA A 122 2.97 -24.25 -15.39
N ILE A 123 3.87 -23.43 -14.77
CA ILE A 123 5.26 -23.85 -14.51
C ILE A 123 5.42 -24.51 -13.15
N TRP A 124 4.72 -24.00 -12.12
CA TRP A 124 4.79 -24.48 -10.71
C TRP A 124 3.38 -24.70 -10.13
N PRO A 125 2.63 -25.71 -10.64
CA PRO A 125 1.23 -25.92 -10.26
C PRO A 125 1.04 -26.21 -8.76
N SER A 126 1.98 -26.92 -8.11
CA SER A 126 1.92 -27.21 -6.68
C SER A 126 2.19 -26.02 -5.77
N THR A 127 2.88 -24.98 -6.27
CA THR A 127 3.20 -23.79 -5.49
C THR A 127 2.12 -22.71 -5.62
N PHE A 128 1.58 -22.54 -6.82
CA PHE A 128 0.63 -21.46 -7.12
C PHE A 128 -0.78 -21.98 -7.34
N ASP A 129 -1.18 -23.02 -6.60
CA ASP A 129 -2.55 -23.50 -6.61
C ASP A 129 -3.54 -22.43 -6.12
N SER A 130 -4.78 -22.48 -6.62
CA SER A 130 -5.80 -21.49 -6.23
C SER A 130 -6.14 -21.54 -4.75
N SER A 131 -6.18 -22.74 -4.17
CA SER A 131 -6.41 -22.91 -2.75
C SER A 131 -5.35 -22.22 -1.89
N ALA A 132 -4.06 -22.34 -2.25
CA ALA A 132 -2.97 -21.70 -1.52
C ALA A 132 -3.00 -20.17 -1.58
N LEU A 133 -3.55 -19.59 -2.66
CA LEU A 133 -3.70 -18.14 -2.82
C LEU A 133 -4.89 -17.59 -2.01
N GLU A 134 -5.94 -18.37 -1.86
CA GLU A 134 -7.17 -17.95 -1.18
C GLU A 134 -7.18 -18.28 0.31
N GLU A 135 -6.34 -19.24 0.75
CA GLU A 135 -6.34 -19.81 2.09
C GLU A 135 -6.37 -18.77 3.21
N THR A 136 -5.46 -17.80 3.15
CA THR A 136 -5.38 -16.76 4.20
C THR A 136 -6.60 -15.83 4.24
N ALA A 137 -7.05 -15.40 3.06
CA ALA A 137 -8.20 -14.51 3.00
C ALA A 137 -9.46 -15.25 3.42
N LYS A 138 -9.54 -16.54 3.11
CA LYS A 138 -10.61 -17.43 3.52
C LYS A 138 -10.62 -17.69 5.02
N GLU A 139 -9.46 -18.02 5.62
CA GLU A 139 -9.32 -18.15 7.07
C GLU A 139 -9.75 -16.88 7.81
N LEU A 140 -9.39 -15.69 7.29
CA LEU A 140 -9.81 -14.41 7.85
C LEU A 140 -11.33 -14.23 7.81
N VAL A 141 -11.96 -14.56 6.70
CA VAL A 141 -13.42 -14.47 6.53
C VAL A 141 -14.13 -15.48 7.40
N ASP A 142 -13.66 -16.74 7.45
CA ASP A 142 -14.24 -17.81 8.23
C ASP A 142 -14.13 -17.57 9.74
N SER A 143 -13.06 -16.89 10.19
CA SER A 143 -12.90 -16.48 11.60
C SER A 143 -13.80 -15.31 12.01
N ALA A 144 -14.41 -14.61 11.04
CA ALA A 144 -15.19 -13.40 11.25
C ALA A 144 -16.70 -13.69 11.17
N GLY A 145 -17.35 -14.02 12.29
CA GLY A 145 -18.81 -14.16 12.38
C GLY A 145 -19.51 -12.88 12.90
N GLY A 146 -20.70 -12.59 12.40
CA GLY A 146 -21.54 -11.50 12.88
C GLY A 146 -20.87 -10.10 12.75
N TRP A 147 -20.79 -9.34 13.85
CA TRP A 147 -20.20 -8.02 13.86
C TRP A 147 -18.69 -8.00 13.56
N LYS A 148 -17.98 -9.10 13.78
CA LYS A 148 -16.56 -9.24 13.45
C LYS A 148 -16.33 -9.15 11.93
N THR A 149 -17.29 -9.58 11.10
CA THR A 149 -17.23 -9.40 9.64
C THR A 149 -17.20 -7.92 9.26
N VAL A 150 -18.01 -7.09 9.92
CA VAL A 150 -17.98 -5.63 9.69
C VAL A 150 -16.63 -5.06 10.08
N LEU A 151 -16.08 -5.48 11.21
CA LEU A 151 -14.76 -5.06 11.66
C LEU A 151 -13.67 -5.48 10.66
N LEU A 152 -13.69 -6.72 10.18
CA LEU A 152 -12.77 -7.20 9.15
C LEU A 152 -12.84 -6.34 7.88
N VAL A 153 -14.04 -6.06 7.38
CA VAL A 153 -14.24 -5.19 6.21
C VAL A 153 -13.66 -3.80 6.45
N LEU A 154 -13.93 -3.18 7.61
CA LEU A 154 -13.37 -1.87 7.94
C LEU A 154 -11.84 -1.88 8.00
N VAL A 155 -11.25 -2.91 8.58
CA VAL A 155 -9.79 -3.06 8.68
C VAL A 155 -9.17 -3.25 7.30
N VAL A 156 -9.67 -4.21 6.51
CA VAL A 156 -9.05 -4.62 5.25
C VAL A 156 -9.37 -3.67 4.10
N VAL A 157 -10.60 -3.15 4.04
CA VAL A 157 -11.03 -2.31 2.91
C VAL A 157 -10.77 -0.82 3.12
N VAL A 158 -10.71 -0.36 4.39
CA VAL A 158 -10.52 1.07 4.67
C VAL A 158 -9.19 1.32 5.38
N GLY A 159 -8.97 0.67 6.51
CA GLY A 159 -7.80 0.93 7.37
C GLY A 159 -6.49 0.58 6.69
N ALA A 160 -6.35 -0.65 6.19
CA ALA A 160 -5.14 -1.09 5.53
C ALA A 160 -4.79 -0.22 4.30
N PRO A 161 -5.69 -0.01 3.31
CA PRO A 161 -5.38 0.85 2.18
C PRO A 161 -4.97 2.27 2.57
N LEU A 162 -5.61 2.86 3.57
CA LEU A 162 -5.26 4.21 4.01
C LEU A 162 -3.83 4.28 4.56
N VAL A 163 -3.49 3.41 5.50
CA VAL A 163 -2.16 3.43 6.14
C VAL A 163 -1.08 2.96 5.19
N GLU A 164 -1.34 1.89 4.44
CA GLU A 164 -0.37 1.34 3.51
C GLU A 164 -0.06 2.29 2.36
N GLU A 165 -1.05 2.97 1.79
CA GLU A 165 -0.77 3.95 0.74
C GLU A 165 0.00 5.16 1.26
N LEU A 166 -0.27 5.62 2.47
CA LEU A 166 0.54 6.67 3.12
C LEU A 166 2.00 6.24 3.28
N VAL A 167 2.24 4.99 3.67
CA VAL A 167 3.58 4.44 3.90
C VAL A 167 4.27 4.10 2.59
N TYR A 168 3.66 3.24 1.76
CA TYR A 168 4.35 2.71 0.58
C TYR A 168 4.36 3.69 -0.58
N ARG A 169 3.31 4.50 -0.79
CA ARG A 169 3.24 5.48 -1.89
C ARG A 169 3.63 6.86 -1.42
N GLY A 170 3.09 7.29 -0.28
CA GLY A 170 3.37 8.60 0.28
C GLY A 170 4.81 8.77 0.74
N LEU A 171 5.33 7.80 1.51
CA LEU A 171 6.70 7.86 2.02
C LEU A 171 7.70 7.18 1.07
N LEU A 172 7.61 5.85 0.91
CA LEU A 172 8.68 5.07 0.27
C LEU A 172 8.78 5.30 -1.24
N GLN A 173 7.67 5.23 -2.00
CA GLN A 173 7.70 5.45 -3.46
C GLN A 173 8.17 6.86 -3.80
N ARG A 174 7.70 7.90 -3.10
CA ARG A 174 8.15 9.29 -3.33
C ARG A 174 9.62 9.45 -3.02
N SER A 175 10.09 8.92 -1.90
CA SER A 175 11.51 8.96 -1.51
C SER A 175 12.41 8.20 -2.50
N ALA A 176 11.97 7.02 -2.93
CA ALA A 176 12.70 6.24 -3.94
C ALA A 176 12.68 6.94 -5.31
N SER A 177 11.54 7.54 -5.71
CA SER A 177 11.42 8.27 -6.97
C SER A 177 12.31 9.51 -7.03
N ALA A 178 12.49 10.19 -5.91
CA ALA A 178 13.41 11.35 -5.81
C ALA A 178 14.87 10.95 -6.07
N ARG A 179 15.26 9.71 -5.78
CA ARG A 179 16.62 9.19 -5.95
C ARG A 179 16.81 8.40 -7.25
N LEU A 180 15.84 7.57 -7.64
CA LEU A 180 15.94 6.58 -8.73
C LEU A 180 15.11 6.95 -9.97
N GLY A 181 14.46 8.11 -9.93
CA GLY A 181 13.47 8.50 -10.93
C GLY A 181 12.10 7.83 -10.71
N PRO A 182 11.04 8.35 -11.37
CA PRO A 182 9.66 7.90 -11.12
C PRO A 182 9.44 6.40 -11.36
N VAL A 183 10.04 5.86 -12.41
CA VAL A 183 9.91 4.43 -12.77
C VAL A 183 10.67 3.56 -11.77
N GLY A 184 11.91 3.94 -11.42
CA GLY A 184 12.68 3.20 -10.43
C GLY A 184 12.00 3.18 -9.06
N GLY A 185 11.48 4.31 -8.60
CA GLY A 185 10.72 4.39 -7.36
C GLY A 185 9.45 3.55 -7.36
N LEU A 186 8.72 3.54 -8.48
CA LEU A 186 7.54 2.69 -8.67
C LEU A 186 7.88 1.21 -8.48
N PHE A 187 8.86 0.69 -9.22
CA PHE A 187 9.22 -0.74 -9.16
C PHE A 187 9.73 -1.13 -7.77
N VAL A 188 10.64 -0.34 -7.19
CA VAL A 188 11.18 -0.63 -5.84
C VAL A 188 10.08 -0.67 -4.80
N ALA A 189 9.19 0.32 -4.76
CA ALA A 189 8.10 0.36 -3.79
C ALA A 189 7.08 -0.77 -4.00
N SER A 190 6.83 -1.18 -5.24
CA SER A 190 5.87 -2.25 -5.56
C SER A 190 6.40 -3.63 -5.18
N ILE A 191 7.67 -3.92 -5.46
CA ILE A 191 8.31 -5.16 -5.03
C ILE A 191 8.38 -5.20 -3.49
N PHE A 192 8.75 -4.08 -2.87
CA PHE A 192 8.83 -3.99 -1.42
C PHE A 192 7.46 -4.19 -0.75
N PHE A 193 6.39 -3.65 -1.35
CA PHE A 193 5.02 -3.89 -0.91
C PHE A 193 4.66 -5.38 -0.91
N GLY A 194 5.01 -6.11 -1.96
CA GLY A 194 4.80 -7.56 -2.01
C GLY A 194 5.64 -8.32 -0.96
N LEU A 195 6.92 -7.97 -0.84
CA LEU A 195 7.86 -8.65 0.06
C LEU A 195 7.48 -8.57 1.53
N ILE A 196 6.96 -7.41 1.98
CA ILE A 196 6.65 -7.17 3.40
C ILE A 196 5.47 -8.01 3.91
N HIS A 197 4.65 -8.55 3.01
CA HIS A 197 3.58 -9.46 3.38
C HIS A 197 4.09 -10.83 3.81
N LEU A 198 5.38 -11.14 3.58
CA LEU A 198 6.07 -12.37 3.99
C LEU A 198 5.38 -13.66 3.48
N ARG A 199 4.67 -13.55 2.35
CA ARG A 199 3.95 -14.65 1.70
C ARG A 199 4.45 -14.86 0.29
N PRO A 200 5.39 -15.79 0.08
CA PRO A 200 6.03 -15.99 -1.23
C PRO A 200 5.04 -16.29 -2.36
N VAL A 201 3.96 -17.01 -2.06
CA VAL A 201 2.93 -17.35 -3.04
C VAL A 201 2.13 -16.12 -3.50
N GLU A 202 1.87 -15.18 -2.61
CA GLU A 202 1.11 -13.95 -2.89
C GLU A 202 1.99 -12.84 -3.49
N LEU A 203 3.32 -12.94 -3.35
CA LEU A 203 4.27 -11.89 -3.75
C LEU A 203 4.09 -11.40 -5.20
N PRO A 204 3.93 -12.25 -6.23
CA PRO A 204 3.74 -11.79 -7.60
C PRO A 204 2.48 -10.93 -7.75
N GLY A 205 1.37 -11.39 -7.19
CA GLY A 205 0.09 -10.67 -7.22
C GLY A 205 0.15 -9.34 -6.47
N LEU A 206 0.72 -9.33 -5.26
CA LEU A 206 0.88 -8.14 -4.44
C LEU A 206 1.84 -7.12 -5.07
N ALA A 207 2.93 -7.57 -5.69
CA ALA A 207 3.85 -6.68 -6.39
C ALA A 207 3.16 -6.02 -7.60
N VAL A 208 2.34 -6.77 -8.35
CA VAL A 208 1.58 -6.22 -9.48
C VAL A 208 0.45 -5.31 -9.00
N ALA A 209 -0.27 -5.66 -7.95
CA ALA A 209 -1.22 -4.74 -7.31
C ALA A 209 -0.51 -3.45 -6.87
N GLY A 210 0.67 -3.61 -6.26
CA GLY A 210 1.56 -2.51 -5.91
C GLY A 210 1.91 -1.60 -7.08
N LEU A 211 2.20 -2.16 -8.25
CA LEU A 211 2.43 -1.39 -9.48
C LEU A 211 1.18 -0.60 -9.89
N VAL A 212 0.01 -1.22 -9.88
CA VAL A 212 -1.25 -0.54 -10.24
C VAL A 212 -1.50 0.65 -9.31
N PHE A 213 -1.41 0.47 -8.00
CA PHE A 213 -1.60 1.55 -7.02
C PHE A 213 -0.56 2.66 -7.20
N GLY A 214 0.71 2.28 -7.40
CA GLY A 214 1.81 3.23 -7.61
C GLY A 214 1.69 4.01 -8.92
N ILE A 215 1.16 3.41 -10.00
CA ILE A 215 0.84 4.09 -11.26
C ILE A 215 -0.25 5.14 -11.02
N MET A 216 -1.27 4.85 -10.21
CA MET A 216 -2.31 5.83 -9.88
C MET A 216 -1.72 7.07 -9.19
N LEU A 217 -0.77 6.88 -8.24
CA LEU A 217 -0.02 8.00 -7.67
C LEU A 217 0.76 8.77 -8.74
N LEU A 218 1.54 8.07 -9.59
CA LEU A 218 2.37 8.74 -10.61
C LEU A 218 1.54 9.53 -11.62
N ARG A 219 0.38 9.03 -12.03
CA ARG A 219 -0.50 9.68 -13.02
C ARG A 219 -1.26 10.86 -12.46
N THR A 220 -1.61 10.83 -11.17
CA THR A 220 -2.47 11.84 -10.55
C THR A 220 -1.70 12.80 -9.64
N GLY A 221 -0.52 12.43 -9.17
CA GLY A 221 0.23 13.13 -8.13
C GLY A 221 -0.41 13.07 -6.74
N ARG A 222 -1.54 12.34 -6.58
CA ARG A 222 -2.35 12.32 -5.37
C ARG A 222 -2.52 10.91 -4.81
N LEU A 223 -2.45 10.79 -3.49
CA LEU A 223 -2.72 9.52 -2.80
C LEU A 223 -4.18 9.08 -2.89
N GLY A 224 -5.12 10.02 -3.02
CA GLY A 224 -6.55 9.70 -3.10
C GLY A 224 -6.87 8.66 -4.16
N ALA A 225 -6.32 8.81 -5.37
CA ALA A 225 -6.53 7.84 -6.45
C ALA A 225 -5.95 6.45 -6.10
N SER A 226 -4.77 6.41 -5.49
CA SER A 226 -4.12 5.17 -5.07
C SER A 226 -4.89 4.48 -3.94
N ILE A 227 -5.32 5.22 -2.92
CA ILE A 227 -6.13 4.72 -1.80
C ILE A 227 -7.46 4.13 -2.29
N ILE A 228 -8.18 4.83 -3.18
CA ILE A 228 -9.45 4.34 -3.73
C ILE A 228 -9.23 3.08 -4.55
N THR A 229 -8.16 3.02 -5.36
CA THR A 229 -7.84 1.84 -6.16
C THR A 229 -7.55 0.64 -5.26
N HIS A 230 -6.73 0.82 -4.21
CA HIS A 230 -6.39 -0.22 -3.26
C HIS A 230 -7.62 -0.68 -2.46
N ALA A 231 -8.41 0.26 -1.94
CA ALA A 231 -9.65 -0.07 -1.23
C ALA A 231 -10.62 -0.87 -2.10
N SER A 232 -10.77 -0.51 -3.38
CA SER A 232 -11.63 -1.22 -4.32
C SER A 232 -11.08 -2.60 -4.67
N PHE A 233 -9.76 -2.74 -4.79
CA PHE A 233 -9.09 -4.02 -4.96
C PHE A 233 -9.40 -4.96 -3.78
N ASN A 234 -9.17 -4.51 -2.55
CA ASN A 234 -9.42 -5.30 -1.35
C ASN A 234 -10.91 -5.62 -1.17
N ALA A 235 -11.79 -4.63 -1.42
CA ALA A 235 -13.23 -4.83 -1.36
C ALA A 235 -13.68 -5.93 -2.32
N THR A 236 -13.18 -5.94 -3.55
CA THR A 236 -13.51 -6.96 -4.54
C THR A 236 -13.12 -8.36 -4.07
N GLY A 237 -11.91 -8.51 -3.52
CA GLY A 237 -11.45 -9.80 -2.97
C GLY A 237 -12.29 -10.28 -1.78
N ILE A 238 -12.49 -9.42 -0.79
CA ILE A 238 -13.28 -9.77 0.41
C ILE A 238 -14.74 -10.07 0.07
N PHE A 239 -15.39 -9.26 -0.76
CA PHE A 239 -16.79 -9.50 -1.13
C PHE A 239 -16.96 -10.75 -1.99
N ALA A 240 -15.98 -11.07 -2.85
CA ALA A 240 -16.01 -12.33 -3.59
C ALA A 240 -16.01 -13.54 -2.62
N LEU A 241 -15.16 -13.52 -1.60
CA LEU A 241 -15.12 -14.59 -0.59
C LEU A 241 -16.40 -14.65 0.26
N LEU A 242 -16.98 -13.51 0.63
CA LEU A 242 -18.21 -13.47 1.43
C LEU A 242 -19.45 -13.92 0.67
N LEU A 243 -19.47 -13.79 -0.67
CA LEU A 243 -20.64 -14.11 -1.50
C LEU A 243 -20.60 -15.52 -2.11
N PHE A 244 -19.39 -16.07 -2.32
CA PHE A 244 -19.21 -17.31 -3.07
C PHE A 244 -18.60 -18.46 -2.22
N ASN A 245 -18.39 -18.25 -0.93
CA ASN A 245 -18.19 -19.26 0.10
C ASN A 245 -19.45 -19.41 0.93
#